data_5b9dbafb71e5ae6171fad59a59567ebb
#
_entry.id   5b9dbafb71e5ae6171fad59a59567ebb
#
_cell.length_a   1.000
_cell.length_b   1.000
_cell.length_c   1.000
_cell.angle_alpha   90.00
_cell.angle_beta   90.00
_cell.angle_gamma   90.00
#
_symmetry.space_group_name_H-M   'P 1'
#
loop_
_entity.id
_entity.type
_entity.pdbx_description
1 polymer ?
#
loop_
_entity_poly.entity_id
_entity_poly.type
_entity_poly.pdbx_seq_one_letter_code
_entity_poly.pdbx_strand_id
1 'polypeptide(L)'
;DLDHTLIDTDLLFLSSLGVLGKSPWLIAHYFFWLWKGKGYLKDQLVRRFEINIAELPYNDNVISYIMKRKKEGSKIVLATASHKNYAFAVAKHLKIFDDVMASNKDFNLSSHNKADTLVERFGERKFDYIGDHMRDLPVWEVSRLSIIVNATSRIITNTKHLKTLVISSKA
;
A
#
# COMPACT_ATOMS: atom_id res chain seq x y z
N ASP A 1 3.46 -2.76 1.53
CA ASP A 1 2.26 -2.07 1.07
C ASP A 1 1.54 -1.34 2.20
N LEU A 2 0.55 -0.52 1.88
CA LEU A 2 -0.22 0.25 2.85
C LEU A 2 -1.64 -0.32 3.02
N ASP A 3 -2.49 -0.19 1.99
CA ASP A 3 -3.89 -0.59 2.04
C ASP A 3 -4.02 -2.11 2.22
N HIS A 4 -4.89 -2.55 3.13
CA HIS A 4 -5.11 -3.95 3.54
C HIS A 4 -3.86 -4.71 4.01
N THR A 5 -2.71 -4.05 4.10
CA THR A 5 -1.43 -4.60 4.57
C THR A 5 -1.02 -3.96 5.90
N LEU A 6 -0.60 -2.70 5.88
CA LEU A 6 -0.22 -1.94 7.08
C LEU A 6 -1.46 -1.41 7.84
N ILE A 7 -2.54 -1.17 7.11
CA ILE A 7 -3.86 -0.77 7.64
C ILE A 7 -4.93 -1.73 7.10
N ASP A 8 -5.91 -2.08 7.94
CA ASP A 8 -7.02 -2.99 7.59
C ASP A 8 -8.15 -2.28 6.81
N THR A 9 -7.79 -1.34 5.92
CA THR A 9 -8.74 -0.57 5.10
C THR A 9 -8.07 -0.09 3.81
N ASP A 10 -8.86 0.50 2.91
CA ASP A 10 -8.42 1.11 1.65
C ASP A 10 -8.64 2.64 1.71
N LEU A 11 -7.57 3.40 1.54
CA LEU A 11 -7.61 4.87 1.62
C LEU A 11 -8.38 5.50 0.45
N LEU A 12 -8.40 4.87 -0.72
CA LEU A 12 -9.21 5.32 -1.85
C LEU A 12 -10.70 5.18 -1.51
N PHE A 13 -11.09 4.06 -0.90
CA PHE A 13 -12.47 3.83 -0.46
C PHE A 13 -12.89 4.82 0.62
N LEU A 14 -12.09 4.99 1.68
CA LEU A 14 -12.37 5.95 2.75
C LEU A 14 -12.50 7.39 2.24
N SER A 15 -11.57 7.83 1.39
CA SER A 15 -11.61 9.19 0.82
C SER A 15 -12.79 9.37 -0.14
N SER A 16 -13.16 8.34 -0.90
CA SER A 16 -14.36 8.37 -1.77
C SER A 16 -15.63 8.53 -0.96
N LEU A 17 -15.80 7.72 0.10
CA LEU A 17 -16.96 7.84 1.01
C LEU A 17 -16.99 9.21 1.69
N GLY A 18 -15.84 9.70 2.14
CA GLY A 18 -15.75 11.00 2.79
C GLY A 18 -16.13 12.17 1.88
N VAL A 19 -15.66 12.17 0.63
CA VAL A 19 -16.00 13.20 -0.36
C VAL A 19 -17.48 13.13 -0.73
N LEU A 20 -18.00 11.94 -1.07
CA LEU A 20 -19.39 11.78 -1.48
C LEU A 20 -20.38 12.00 -0.32
N GLY A 21 -19.99 11.63 0.92
CA GLY A 21 -20.78 11.91 2.11
C GLY A 21 -20.94 13.40 2.41
N LYS A 22 -19.86 14.19 2.20
CA LYS A 22 -19.90 15.65 2.36
C LYS A 22 -20.52 16.38 1.15
N SER A 23 -20.40 15.82 -0.04
CA SER A 23 -20.78 16.47 -1.29
C SER A 23 -21.35 15.47 -2.31
N PRO A 24 -22.59 14.95 -2.10
CA PRO A 24 -23.18 13.91 -2.95
C PRO A 24 -23.26 14.29 -4.43
N TRP A 25 -23.41 15.58 -4.75
CA TRP A 25 -23.46 16.06 -6.14
C TRP A 25 -22.16 15.84 -6.92
N LEU A 26 -21.04 15.55 -6.23
CA LEU A 26 -19.77 15.24 -6.88
C LEU A 26 -19.73 13.85 -7.51
N ILE A 27 -20.78 13.05 -7.40
CA ILE A 27 -20.80 11.70 -7.97
C ILE A 27 -20.56 11.70 -9.49
N ALA A 28 -21.13 12.66 -10.22
CA ALA A 28 -20.87 12.80 -11.65
C ALA A 28 -19.41 13.16 -11.96
N HIS A 29 -18.82 14.03 -11.13
CA HIS A 29 -17.41 14.38 -11.24
C HIS A 29 -16.49 13.20 -10.88
N TYR A 30 -16.91 12.34 -9.95
CA TYR A 30 -16.18 11.14 -9.57
C TYR A 30 -15.95 10.21 -10.77
N PHE A 31 -16.99 9.95 -11.58
CA PHE A 31 -16.86 9.16 -12.80
C PHE A 31 -15.96 9.84 -13.85
N PHE A 32 -16.06 11.15 -14.00
CA PHE A 32 -15.17 11.91 -14.86
C PHE A 32 -13.69 11.86 -14.39
N TRP A 33 -13.44 11.95 -13.09
CA TRP A 33 -12.09 11.80 -12.52
C TRP A 33 -11.56 10.38 -12.72
N LEU A 34 -12.41 9.36 -12.56
CA LEU A 34 -12.03 7.97 -12.79
C LEU A 34 -11.69 7.72 -14.26
N TRP A 35 -12.44 8.32 -15.18
CA TRP A 35 -12.16 8.26 -16.61
C TRP A 35 -10.80 8.86 -16.97
N LYS A 36 -10.37 9.93 -16.30
CA LYS A 36 -9.03 10.51 -16.41
C LYS A 36 -7.92 9.65 -15.80
N GLY A 37 -8.28 8.58 -15.11
CA GLY A 37 -7.35 7.62 -14.51
C GLY A 37 -7.33 7.66 -12.98
N LYS A 38 -6.92 6.51 -12.41
CA LYS A 38 -6.89 6.32 -10.93
C LYS A 38 -5.97 7.31 -10.20
N GLY A 39 -4.85 7.71 -10.79
CA GLY A 39 -3.96 8.70 -10.20
C GLY A 39 -4.64 10.06 -10.07
N TYR A 40 -5.33 10.50 -11.13
CA TYR A 40 -6.08 11.75 -11.12
C TYR A 40 -7.23 11.72 -10.09
N LEU A 41 -8.00 10.61 -10.04
CA LEU A 41 -9.06 10.44 -9.04
C LEU A 41 -8.51 10.57 -7.62
N LYS A 42 -7.43 9.87 -7.28
CA LYS A 42 -6.79 9.93 -5.96
C LYS A 42 -6.37 11.37 -5.59
N ASP A 43 -5.78 12.11 -6.52
CA ASP A 43 -5.41 13.52 -6.32
C ASP A 43 -6.63 14.40 -6.02
N GLN A 44 -7.73 14.21 -6.76
CA GLN A 44 -8.97 14.97 -6.53
C GLN A 44 -9.62 14.67 -5.17
N LEU A 45 -9.56 13.42 -4.72
CA LEU A 45 -10.10 13.01 -3.42
C LEU A 45 -9.26 13.57 -2.26
N VAL A 46 -7.94 13.47 -2.34
CA VAL A 46 -7.02 13.99 -1.31
C VAL A 46 -7.19 15.49 -1.10
N ARG A 47 -7.44 16.25 -2.16
CA ARG A 47 -7.68 17.72 -2.07
C ARG A 47 -8.99 18.08 -1.37
N ARG A 48 -9.96 17.15 -1.28
CA ARG A 48 -11.33 17.41 -0.80
C ARG A 48 -11.65 16.75 0.51
N PHE A 49 -10.90 15.74 0.89
CA PHE A 49 -11.15 14.98 2.11
C PHE A 49 -9.85 14.64 2.83
N GLU A 50 -9.77 15.10 4.06
CA GLU A 50 -8.68 14.78 4.98
C GLU A 50 -9.05 13.54 5.80
N ILE A 51 -8.21 12.51 5.77
CA ILE A 51 -8.35 11.30 6.55
C ILE A 51 -7.66 11.50 7.90
N ASN A 52 -8.33 11.13 8.99
CA ASN A 52 -7.69 11.10 10.31
C ASN A 52 -6.72 9.91 10.38
N ILE A 53 -5.45 10.19 10.16
CA ILE A 53 -4.38 9.18 10.10
C ILE A 53 -4.22 8.46 11.45
N ALA A 54 -4.44 9.15 12.58
CA ALA A 54 -4.29 8.56 13.91
C ALA A 54 -5.35 7.50 14.24
N GLU A 55 -6.51 7.58 13.59
CA GLU A 55 -7.63 6.66 13.79
C GLU A 55 -7.69 5.52 12.76
N LEU A 56 -6.71 5.42 11.87
CA LEU A 56 -6.67 4.31 10.93
C LEU A 56 -6.52 2.97 11.66
N PRO A 57 -7.19 1.90 11.18
CA PRO A 57 -7.07 0.57 11.76
C PRO A 57 -5.73 -0.07 11.38
N TYR A 58 -4.69 0.24 12.11
CA TYR A 58 -3.35 -0.29 11.88
C TYR A 58 -3.26 -1.77 12.22
N ASN A 59 -2.50 -2.52 11.39
CA ASN A 59 -2.22 -3.94 11.61
C ASN A 59 -1.02 -4.10 12.56
N ASP A 60 -1.28 -4.37 13.83
CA ASP A 60 -0.26 -4.48 14.87
C ASP A 60 0.75 -5.60 14.60
N ASN A 61 0.34 -6.71 13.99
CA ASN A 61 1.25 -7.81 13.67
C ASN A 61 2.26 -7.41 12.58
N VAL A 62 1.81 -6.67 11.56
CA VAL A 62 2.69 -6.12 10.53
C VAL A 62 3.63 -5.07 11.12
N ILE A 63 3.12 -4.15 11.94
CA ILE A 63 3.95 -3.14 12.63
C ILE A 63 4.99 -3.81 13.51
N SER A 64 4.61 -4.80 14.30
CA SER A 64 5.52 -5.56 15.17
C SER A 64 6.62 -6.26 14.38
N TYR A 65 6.27 -6.88 13.24
CA TYR A 65 7.23 -7.49 12.33
C TYR A 65 8.22 -6.46 11.76
N ILE A 66 7.71 -5.33 11.25
CA ILE A 66 8.52 -4.23 10.71
C ILE A 66 9.49 -3.68 11.77
N MET A 67 8.99 -3.44 12.98
CA MET A 67 9.80 -2.95 14.09
C MET A 67 10.92 -3.93 14.49
N LYS A 68 10.62 -5.23 14.48
CA LYS A 68 11.65 -6.27 14.69
C LYS A 68 12.72 -6.18 13.61
N ARG A 69 12.33 -6.13 12.33
CA ARG A 69 13.30 -6.03 11.21
C ARG A 69 14.12 -4.75 11.27
N LYS A 70 13.51 -3.64 11.68
CA LYS A 70 14.23 -2.38 11.87
C LYS A 70 15.29 -2.48 12.98
N LYS A 71 14.97 -3.12 14.11
CA LYS A 71 15.93 -3.38 15.18
C LYS A 71 17.11 -4.29 14.74
N GLU A 72 16.85 -5.19 13.79
CA GLU A 72 17.87 -6.04 13.18
C GLU A 72 18.70 -5.32 12.10
N GLY A 73 18.52 -4.01 11.91
CA GLY A 73 19.28 -3.18 10.98
C GLY A 73 18.71 -3.10 9.56
N SER A 74 17.50 -3.63 9.32
CA SER A 74 16.85 -3.49 8.00
C SER A 74 16.39 -2.06 7.77
N LYS A 75 16.60 -1.55 6.55
CA LYS A 75 15.98 -0.31 6.09
C LYS A 75 14.53 -0.57 5.72
N ILE A 76 13.62 0.24 6.23
CA ILE A 76 12.17 0.08 6.04
C ILE A 76 11.64 1.16 5.11
N VAL A 77 11.02 0.72 4.02
CA VAL A 77 10.45 1.60 3.00
C VAL A 77 8.96 1.34 2.84
N LEU A 78 8.14 2.38 2.89
CA LEU A 78 6.73 2.29 2.55
C LEU A 78 6.57 2.44 1.03
N ALA A 79 6.16 1.37 0.35
CA ALA A 79 5.91 1.35 -1.09
C ALA A 79 4.43 1.08 -1.37
N THR A 80 3.67 2.07 -1.84
CA THR A 80 2.22 1.98 -1.95
C THR A 80 1.65 2.57 -3.22
N ALA A 81 0.54 1.98 -3.71
CA ALA A 81 -0.28 2.56 -4.76
C ALA A 81 -1.15 3.72 -4.27
N SER A 82 -1.24 3.97 -2.98
CA SER A 82 -1.97 5.11 -2.42
C SER A 82 -1.31 6.43 -2.75
N HIS A 83 -2.09 7.53 -2.66
CA HIS A 83 -1.59 8.86 -2.99
C HIS A 83 -0.49 9.30 -2.01
N LYS A 84 0.55 9.94 -2.55
CA LYS A 84 1.74 10.36 -1.77
C LYS A 84 1.40 11.14 -0.50
N ASN A 85 0.39 12.02 -0.52
CA ASN A 85 0.03 12.83 0.65
C ASN A 85 -0.40 11.95 1.83
N TYR A 86 -1.20 10.90 1.58
CA TYR A 86 -1.60 9.94 2.61
C TYR A 86 -0.43 9.08 3.06
N ALA A 87 0.37 8.59 2.11
CA ALA A 87 1.54 7.77 2.44
C ALA A 87 2.55 8.51 3.32
N PHE A 88 2.85 9.78 3.00
CA PHE A 88 3.72 10.62 3.83
C PHE A 88 3.09 10.94 5.20
N ALA A 89 1.78 11.16 5.27
CA ALA A 89 1.10 11.41 6.54
C ALA A 89 1.16 10.18 7.47
N VAL A 90 0.94 8.97 6.92
CA VAL A 90 1.10 7.71 7.65
C VAL A 90 2.55 7.51 8.11
N ALA A 91 3.51 7.71 7.23
CA ALA A 91 4.93 7.57 7.57
C ALA A 91 5.36 8.55 8.67
N LYS A 92 4.89 9.80 8.61
CA LYS A 92 5.14 10.82 9.62
C LYS A 92 4.50 10.47 10.98
N HIS A 93 3.31 9.87 10.96
CA HIS A 93 2.61 9.45 12.17
C HIS A 93 3.34 8.28 12.85
N LEU A 94 3.64 7.22 12.11
CA LEU A 94 4.25 6.00 12.66
C LEU A 94 5.75 6.16 12.97
N LYS A 95 6.49 6.99 12.24
CA LYS A 95 7.93 7.25 12.41
C LYS A 95 8.82 5.99 12.35
N ILE A 96 8.38 4.96 11.64
CA ILE A 96 9.12 3.69 11.49
C ILE A 96 9.79 3.54 10.13
N PHE A 97 9.38 4.34 9.13
CA PHE A 97 9.89 4.27 7.76
C PHE A 97 11.10 5.16 7.56
N ASP A 98 12.07 4.65 6.82
CA ASP A 98 13.27 5.38 6.41
C ASP A 98 13.06 6.10 5.08
N ASP A 99 12.05 5.67 4.28
CA ASP A 99 11.68 6.28 3.02
C ASP A 99 10.25 5.93 2.60
N VAL A 100 9.67 6.68 1.65
CA VAL A 100 8.33 6.51 1.12
C VAL A 100 8.32 6.58 -0.39
N MET A 101 7.76 5.55 -1.03
CA MET A 101 7.48 5.46 -2.46
C MET A 101 5.97 5.33 -2.64
N ALA A 102 5.34 6.27 -3.34
CA ALA A 102 3.89 6.33 -3.44
C ALA A 102 3.43 6.87 -4.80
N SER A 103 2.16 6.62 -5.12
CA SER A 103 1.54 7.15 -6.33
C SER A 103 1.36 8.67 -6.27
N ASN A 104 1.37 9.27 -7.44
CA ASN A 104 1.01 10.67 -7.64
C ASN A 104 -0.02 10.79 -8.76
N LYS A 105 -0.31 12.03 -9.21
CA LYS A 105 -1.27 12.30 -10.27
C LYS A 105 -0.92 11.60 -11.59
N ASP A 106 0.37 11.54 -11.91
CA ASP A 106 0.88 11.13 -13.23
C ASP A 106 1.41 9.69 -13.23
N PHE A 107 1.72 9.13 -12.05
CA PHE A 107 2.29 7.80 -11.89
C PHE A 107 1.58 6.98 -10.82
N ASN A 108 1.06 5.81 -11.20
CA ASN A 108 0.43 4.85 -10.29
C ASN A 108 1.41 3.72 -9.95
N LEU A 109 1.92 3.73 -8.71
CA LEU A 109 2.86 2.75 -8.16
C LEU A 109 2.13 1.45 -7.75
N SER A 110 1.67 0.68 -8.71
CA SER A 110 0.88 -0.54 -8.49
C SER A 110 1.35 -1.68 -9.40
N SER A 111 1.24 -2.92 -8.94
CA SER A 111 1.55 -4.13 -9.72
C SER A 111 2.95 -4.09 -10.37
N HIS A 112 3.05 -4.27 -11.68
CA HIS A 112 4.32 -4.25 -12.43
C HIS A 112 5.10 -2.94 -12.24
N ASN A 113 4.43 -1.77 -12.30
CA ASN A 113 5.11 -0.49 -12.05
C ASN A 113 5.82 -0.46 -10.69
N LYS A 114 5.19 -1.06 -9.66
CA LYS A 114 5.81 -1.17 -8.33
C LYS A 114 7.00 -2.12 -8.36
N ALA A 115 6.86 -3.29 -9.01
CA ALA A 115 7.94 -4.26 -9.15
C ALA A 115 9.16 -3.65 -9.85
N ASP A 116 8.96 -3.04 -11.02
CA ASP A 116 10.01 -2.42 -11.82
C ASP A 116 10.73 -1.30 -11.04
N THR A 117 9.95 -0.42 -10.38
CA THR A 117 10.51 0.67 -9.57
C THR A 117 11.35 0.16 -8.39
N LEU A 118 10.91 -0.93 -7.73
CA LEU A 118 11.64 -1.53 -6.61
C LEU A 118 12.91 -2.25 -7.08
N VAL A 119 12.85 -2.94 -8.23
CA VAL A 119 14.03 -3.58 -8.85
C VAL A 119 15.04 -2.54 -9.30
N GLU A 120 14.61 -1.47 -9.96
CA GLU A 120 15.49 -0.36 -10.37
C GLU A 120 16.22 0.25 -9.17
N ARG A 121 15.52 0.42 -8.05
CA ARG A 121 16.06 1.09 -6.88
C ARG A 121 16.91 0.21 -5.98
N PHE A 122 16.54 -1.04 -5.78
CA PHE A 122 17.17 -1.93 -4.80
C PHE A 122 17.87 -3.14 -5.40
N GLY A 123 17.55 -3.48 -6.65
CA GLY A 123 18.00 -4.68 -7.34
C GLY A 123 17.04 -5.87 -7.13
N GLU A 124 16.97 -6.73 -8.14
CA GLU A 124 16.17 -7.95 -8.09
C GLU A 124 16.66 -8.87 -6.96
N ARG A 125 15.74 -9.47 -6.21
CA ARG A 125 16.03 -10.35 -5.06
C ARG A 125 16.85 -9.69 -3.94
N LYS A 126 16.89 -8.34 -3.87
CA LYS A 126 17.64 -7.60 -2.84
C LYS A 126 16.75 -6.96 -1.77
N PHE A 127 15.44 -7.16 -1.84
CA PHE A 127 14.47 -6.67 -0.87
C PHE A 127 13.46 -7.75 -0.51
N ASP A 128 12.86 -7.63 0.67
CA ASP A 128 11.69 -8.38 1.10
C ASP A 128 10.46 -7.49 0.90
N TYR A 129 9.32 -8.07 0.54
CA TYR A 129 8.11 -7.29 0.28
C TYR A 129 6.92 -7.84 1.06
N ILE A 130 6.19 -6.93 1.74
CA ILE A 130 4.97 -7.22 2.50
C ILE A 130 3.77 -6.72 1.71
N GLY A 131 2.83 -7.60 1.38
CA GLY A 131 1.60 -7.30 0.66
C GLY A 131 0.48 -8.27 0.99
N ASP A 132 -0.73 -8.01 0.49
CA ASP A 132 -1.94 -8.77 0.84
C ASP A 132 -2.73 -9.27 -0.38
N HIS A 133 -2.42 -8.76 -1.58
CA HIS A 133 -3.31 -8.94 -2.72
C HIS A 133 -2.60 -9.55 -3.94
N MET A 134 -3.36 -10.23 -4.82
CA MET A 134 -2.83 -10.76 -6.09
C MET A 134 -2.16 -9.71 -7.00
N ARG A 135 -2.48 -8.42 -6.82
CA ARG A 135 -1.77 -7.31 -7.49
C ARG A 135 -0.32 -7.15 -7.05
N ASP A 136 0.05 -7.75 -5.91
CA ASP A 136 1.41 -7.75 -5.38
C ASP A 136 2.26 -8.91 -5.94
N LEU A 137 1.63 -9.86 -6.67
CA LEU A 137 2.33 -11.01 -7.23
C LEU A 137 3.58 -10.61 -8.04
N PRO A 138 3.54 -9.62 -8.96
CA PRO A 138 4.75 -9.20 -9.68
C PRO A 138 5.88 -8.71 -8.76
N VAL A 139 5.54 -8.10 -7.62
CA VAL A 139 6.52 -7.63 -6.64
C VAL A 139 7.09 -8.81 -5.85
N TRP A 140 6.25 -9.74 -5.43
CA TRP A 140 6.70 -10.96 -4.75
C TRP A 140 7.63 -11.80 -5.63
N GLU A 141 7.35 -11.89 -6.93
CA GLU A 141 8.19 -12.65 -7.88
C GLU A 141 9.61 -12.12 -8.00
N VAL A 142 9.82 -10.82 -7.78
CA VAL A 142 11.15 -10.18 -7.84
C VAL A 142 11.75 -9.91 -6.45
N SER A 143 11.04 -10.23 -5.37
CA SER A 143 11.52 -10.09 -4.00
C SER A 143 12.37 -11.28 -3.54
N ARG A 144 13.21 -11.10 -2.54
CA ARG A 144 13.97 -12.17 -1.88
C ARG A 144 13.07 -13.03 -0.98
N LEU A 145 12.16 -12.38 -0.26
CA LEU A 145 11.17 -13.00 0.61
C LEU A 145 9.81 -12.32 0.39
N SER A 146 8.82 -13.13 0.07
CA SER A 146 7.43 -12.70 -0.12
C SER A 146 6.67 -12.82 1.18
N ILE A 147 6.36 -11.70 1.82
CA ILE A 147 5.63 -11.67 3.08
C ILE A 147 4.18 -11.37 2.76
N ILE A 148 3.30 -12.30 3.07
CA ILE A 148 1.89 -12.28 2.66
C ILE A 148 1.04 -12.03 3.89
N VAL A 149 0.26 -10.96 3.86
CA VAL A 149 -0.71 -10.65 4.93
C VAL A 149 -2.04 -11.26 4.55
N ASN A 150 -2.69 -11.95 5.49
CA ASN A 150 -4.02 -12.56 5.31
C ASN A 150 -4.14 -13.43 4.05
N ALA A 151 -3.20 -14.34 3.85
CA ALA A 151 -3.09 -15.16 2.65
C ALA A 151 -4.37 -15.93 2.33
N THR A 152 -4.95 -15.66 1.15
CA THR A 152 -6.08 -16.45 0.62
C THR A 152 -5.56 -17.72 -0.09
N SER A 153 -6.43 -18.72 -0.28
CA SER A 153 -6.07 -19.95 -1.02
C SER A 153 -5.53 -19.65 -2.43
N ARG A 154 -6.08 -18.61 -3.09
CA ARG A 154 -5.62 -18.15 -4.40
C ARG A 154 -4.18 -17.62 -4.33
N ILE A 155 -3.86 -16.78 -3.35
CA ILE A 155 -2.50 -16.24 -3.18
C ILE A 155 -1.54 -17.38 -2.88
N ILE A 156 -1.87 -18.27 -1.93
CA ILE A 156 -1.04 -19.43 -1.57
C ILE A 156 -0.73 -20.28 -2.81
N THR A 157 -1.74 -20.56 -3.64
CA THR A 157 -1.54 -21.34 -4.86
C THR A 157 -0.59 -20.68 -5.85
N ASN A 158 -0.71 -19.36 -6.04
CA ASN A 158 0.11 -18.63 -7.02
C ASN A 158 1.52 -18.30 -6.50
N THR A 159 1.77 -18.42 -5.21
CA THR A 159 3.09 -18.13 -4.59
C THR A 159 3.85 -19.37 -4.14
N LYS A 160 3.36 -20.59 -4.46
CA LYS A 160 3.98 -21.87 -4.04
C LYS A 160 5.45 -22.03 -4.44
N HIS A 161 5.85 -21.40 -5.56
CA HIS A 161 7.22 -21.44 -6.08
C HIS A 161 8.14 -20.39 -5.45
N LEU A 162 7.60 -19.52 -4.61
CA LEU A 162 8.34 -18.43 -3.95
C LEU A 162 8.70 -18.80 -2.51
N LYS A 163 9.74 -18.14 -1.99
CA LYS A 163 10.01 -18.16 -0.54
C LYS A 163 9.03 -17.25 0.16
N THR A 164 8.12 -17.82 0.95
CA THR A 164 7.03 -17.07 1.56
C THR A 164 7.06 -17.08 3.09
N LEU A 165 6.53 -16.03 3.70
CA LEU A 165 6.17 -15.93 5.11
C LEU A 165 4.75 -15.38 5.19
N VAL A 166 3.87 -15.99 5.97
CA VAL A 166 2.48 -15.52 6.15
C VAL A 166 2.34 -14.82 7.50
N ILE A 167 1.73 -13.62 7.49
CA ILE A 167 1.34 -12.87 8.68
C ILE A 167 -0.19 -12.81 8.70
N SER A 168 -0.80 -13.23 9.81
CA SER A 168 -2.24 -13.09 10.03
C SER A 168 -2.52 -11.76 10.74
N SER A 169 -3.50 -10.98 10.29
CA SER A 169 -3.90 -9.75 10.97
C SER A 169 -4.76 -10.01 12.21
N LYS A 170 -5.29 -11.23 12.36
CA LYS A 170 -6.10 -11.66 13.53
C LYS A 170 -5.51 -12.93 14.13
N ALA A 171 -5.27 -12.87 15.44
CA ALA A 171 -5.14 -14.06 16.27
C ALA A 171 -6.53 -14.67 16.50
#